data_2cc2226b893e88320e804d09aaf5cad8
#
_entry.id   2cc2226b893e88320e804d09aaf5cad8
#
_cell.length_a   1.000
_cell.length_b   1.000
_cell.length_c   1.000
_cell.angle_alpha   90.00
_cell.angle_beta   90.00
_cell.angle_gamma   90.00
#
_symmetry.space_group_name_H-M   'P 1'
#
loop_
_entity.id
_entity.type
_entity.pdbx_description
1 polymer ?
#
loop_
_entity_poly.entity_id
_entity_poly.type
_entity_poly.pdbx_seq_one_letter_code
_entity_poly.pdbx_strand_id
1 'polypeptide(L)'
;LEVREVKTPEEMAAVADNSHGVLMERIGASGRTSNQHLVFDMKIDNPALTSQVLVSCARAITRMGNGCFTLIDVPPVMLLPGNRMTHIARLV
;
A
#
# COMPACT_ATOMS: atom_id res chain seq x y z
N LEU A 1 17.43 -20.24 -1.66
CA LEU A 1 15.95 -20.32 -1.57
C LEU A 1 15.61 -21.41 -0.55
N GLU A 2 14.94 -21.05 0.53
CA GLU A 2 14.44 -22.01 1.50
C GLU A 2 12.99 -22.35 1.13
N VAL A 3 12.73 -23.62 0.90
CA VAL A 3 11.39 -24.13 0.61
C VAL A 3 10.91 -24.88 1.83
N ARG A 4 9.78 -24.48 2.39
CA ARG A 4 9.13 -25.09 3.54
C ARG A 4 7.85 -25.78 3.09
N GLU A 5 7.77 -27.08 3.34
CA GLU A 5 6.58 -27.86 3.03
C GLU A 5 5.64 -27.87 4.26
N VAL A 6 4.37 -27.57 4.04
CA VAL A 6 3.32 -27.61 5.05
C VAL A 6 2.55 -28.92 4.89
N LYS A 7 2.50 -29.73 5.93
CA LYS A 7 1.97 -31.11 5.87
C LYS A 7 0.67 -31.33 6.62
N THR A 8 0.33 -30.44 7.55
CA THR A 8 -0.89 -30.60 8.37
C THR A 8 -1.80 -29.39 8.27
N PRO A 9 -3.12 -29.55 8.53
CA PRO A 9 -4.05 -28.43 8.59
C PRO A 9 -3.67 -27.37 9.63
N GLU A 10 -3.07 -27.79 10.76
CA GLU A 10 -2.62 -26.91 11.83
C GLU A 10 -1.42 -26.06 11.37
N GLU A 11 -0.47 -26.67 10.69
CA GLU A 11 0.66 -25.96 10.09
C GLU A 11 0.19 -24.99 9.00
N MET A 12 -0.82 -25.39 8.21
CA MET A 12 -1.43 -24.51 7.23
C MET A 12 -2.10 -23.31 7.89
N ALA A 13 -2.86 -23.53 8.96
CA ALA A 13 -3.51 -22.45 9.70
C ALA A 13 -2.49 -21.48 10.30
N ALA A 14 -1.35 -21.99 10.79
CA ALA A 14 -0.29 -21.16 11.35
C ALA A 14 0.39 -20.25 10.32
N VAL A 15 0.41 -20.60 9.03
CA VAL A 15 0.99 -19.79 7.95
C VAL A 15 -0.06 -19.05 7.13
N ALA A 16 -1.35 -19.37 7.27
CA ALA A 16 -2.45 -18.71 6.55
C ALA A 16 -2.56 -17.22 6.89
N ASP A 17 -2.21 -16.85 8.13
CA ASP A 17 -2.15 -15.46 8.60
C ASP A 17 -0.83 -14.75 8.24
N ASN A 18 0.09 -15.42 7.55
CA ASN A 18 1.26 -14.74 7.00
C ASN A 18 0.83 -13.79 5.90
N SER A 19 0.57 -12.57 6.30
CA SER A 19 0.25 -11.47 5.40
C SER A 19 1.40 -11.25 4.41
N HIS A 20 1.08 -10.88 3.19
CA HIS A 20 2.07 -10.34 2.28
C HIS A 20 2.61 -9.03 2.88
N GLY A 21 3.91 -8.88 2.89
CA GLY A 21 4.52 -7.71 3.50
C GLY A 21 5.81 -7.30 2.83
N VAL A 22 6.17 -6.08 3.05
CA VAL A 22 7.45 -5.49 2.64
C VAL A 22 7.96 -4.65 3.79
N LEU A 23 9.19 -4.89 4.17
CA LEU A 23 9.97 -3.97 5.00
C LEU A 23 11.05 -3.34 4.11
N MET A 24 10.97 -2.03 3.96
CA MET A 24 11.98 -1.26 3.26
C MET A 24 12.57 -0.24 4.22
N GLU A 25 13.87 -0.27 4.36
CA GLU A 25 14.64 0.72 5.11
C GLU A 25 15.61 1.42 4.16
N ARG A 26 15.58 2.74 4.17
CA ARG A 26 16.49 3.57 3.41
C ARG A 26 17.19 4.57 4.32
N ILE A 27 18.50 4.50 4.33
CA ILE A 27 19.37 5.51 4.94
C ILE A 27 19.96 6.35 3.81
N GLY A 28 19.80 7.65 3.90
CA GLY A 28 20.26 8.58 2.88
C GLY A 28 21.05 9.74 3.47
N ALA A 29 21.76 10.43 2.61
CA ALA A 29 22.49 11.61 2.95
C ALA A 29 21.89 12.85 2.26
N SER A 30 21.88 13.97 2.98
CA SER A 30 21.61 15.30 2.43
C SER A 30 22.82 16.18 2.73
N GLY A 31 23.44 16.68 1.68
CA GLY A 31 24.71 17.38 1.82
C GLY A 31 25.83 16.43 2.23
N ARG A 32 26.51 16.73 3.33
CA ARG A 32 27.66 15.95 3.84
C ARG A 32 27.30 15.02 5.01
N THR A 33 26.04 14.97 5.40
CA THR A 33 25.59 14.21 6.58
C THR A 33 24.58 13.15 6.19
N SER A 34 24.66 11.97 6.80
CA SER A 34 23.63 10.94 6.74
C SER A 34 22.50 11.31 7.69
N ASN A 35 21.51 12.03 7.20
CA ASN A 35 20.44 12.63 7.98
C ASN A 35 19.03 12.24 7.51
N GLN A 36 18.94 11.29 6.60
CA GLN A 36 17.66 10.77 6.12
C GLN A 36 17.51 9.31 6.51
N HIS A 37 16.42 9.01 7.17
CA HIS A 37 16.04 7.65 7.51
C HIS A 37 14.56 7.46 7.19
N LEU A 38 14.27 6.59 6.23
CA LEU A 38 12.92 6.19 5.84
C LEU A 38 12.72 4.73 6.17
N VAL A 39 11.68 4.43 6.92
CA VAL A 39 11.21 3.05 7.14
C VAL A 39 9.79 2.93 6.57
N PHE A 40 9.59 1.94 5.73
CA PHE A 40 8.29 1.56 5.23
C PHE A 40 8.05 0.10 5.61
N ASP A 41 7.10 -0.12 6.52
CA ASP A 41 6.66 -1.46 6.94
C ASP A 41 5.21 -1.65 6.49
N MET A 42 4.97 -2.66 5.68
CA MET A 42 3.66 -3.01 5.16
C MET A 42 3.35 -4.47 5.43
N LYS A 43 2.22 -4.72 6.06
CA LYS A 43 1.62 -6.05 6.20
C LYS A 43 0.20 -6.00 5.69
N ILE A 44 -0.13 -6.88 4.77
CA ILE A 44 -1.42 -6.87 4.08
C ILE A 44 -2.03 -8.27 4.00
N ASP A 45 -3.34 -8.34 4.13
CA ASP A 45 -4.13 -9.43 3.61
C ASP A 45 -4.40 -9.14 2.13
N ASN A 46 -3.93 -10.00 1.23
CA ASN A 46 -3.95 -9.72 -0.19
C ASN A 46 -5.37 -9.57 -0.77
N PRO A 47 -6.33 -10.46 -0.49
CA PRO A 47 -7.70 -10.30 -0.96
C PRO A 47 -8.36 -9.01 -0.47
N ALA A 48 -8.19 -8.68 0.80
CA ALA A 48 -8.76 -7.48 1.41
C ALA A 48 -8.16 -6.20 0.81
N LEU A 49 -6.83 -6.13 0.67
CA LEU A 49 -6.16 -4.99 0.05
C LEU A 49 -6.58 -4.81 -1.40
N THR A 50 -6.60 -5.89 -2.19
CA THR A 50 -6.97 -5.82 -3.61
C THR A 50 -8.39 -5.29 -3.77
N SER A 51 -9.33 -5.77 -2.97
CA SER A 51 -10.72 -5.28 -2.95
C SER A 51 -10.79 -3.79 -2.60
N GLN A 52 -10.06 -3.37 -1.59
CA GLN A 52 -9.99 -1.97 -1.17
C GLN A 52 -9.40 -1.06 -2.25
N VAL A 53 -8.35 -1.49 -2.92
CA VAL A 53 -7.73 -0.74 -4.02
C VAL A 53 -8.70 -0.64 -5.20
N LEU A 54 -9.40 -1.70 -5.58
CA LEU A 54 -10.39 -1.68 -6.66
C LEU A 54 -11.52 -0.68 -6.37
N VAL A 55 -12.07 -0.68 -5.16
CA VAL A 55 -13.09 0.30 -4.74
C VAL A 55 -12.55 1.73 -4.78
N SER A 56 -11.30 1.93 -4.39
CA SER A 56 -10.64 3.23 -4.43
C SER A 56 -10.42 3.72 -5.86
N CYS A 57 -10.01 2.83 -6.77
CA CYS A 57 -9.88 3.12 -8.19
C CYS A 57 -11.24 3.46 -8.83
N ALA A 58 -12.28 2.70 -8.54
CA ALA A 58 -13.64 2.98 -9.00
C ALA A 58 -14.12 4.37 -8.56
N ARG A 59 -13.78 4.76 -7.32
CA ARG A 59 -14.07 6.12 -6.82
C ARG A 59 -13.26 7.18 -7.55
N ALA A 60 -11.99 6.96 -7.80
CA ALA A 60 -11.13 7.90 -8.51
C ALA A 60 -11.64 8.16 -9.94
N ILE A 61 -12.02 7.12 -10.67
CA ILE A 61 -12.53 7.22 -12.05
C ILE A 61 -13.74 8.18 -12.14
N THR A 62 -14.62 8.18 -11.14
CA THR A 62 -15.80 9.08 -11.13
C THR A 62 -15.43 10.56 -10.94
N ARG A 63 -14.20 10.86 -10.57
CA ARG A 63 -13.70 12.20 -10.26
C ARG A 63 -12.68 12.71 -11.29
N MET A 64 -12.27 11.85 -12.20
CA MET A 64 -11.28 12.14 -13.24
C MET A 64 -11.98 12.34 -14.58
N GLY A 65 -11.34 13.05 -15.48
CA GLY A 65 -11.80 13.19 -16.86
C GLY A 65 -11.61 11.89 -17.67
N ASN A 66 -12.06 11.90 -18.91
CA ASN A 66 -11.88 10.77 -19.82
C ASN A 66 -10.40 10.56 -20.13
N GLY A 67 -9.94 9.31 -20.02
CA GLY A 67 -8.55 8.96 -20.29
C GLY A 67 -8.22 7.54 -19.89
N CYS A 68 -6.98 7.15 -20.14
CA CYS A 68 -6.38 5.91 -19.68
C CYS A 68 -5.30 6.28 -18.65
N PHE A 69 -5.44 5.80 -17.43
CA PHE A 69 -4.58 6.17 -16.31
C PHE A 69 -4.01 4.93 -15.64
N THR A 70 -2.76 5.01 -15.26
CA THR A 70 -2.17 4.04 -14.30
C THR A 70 -2.36 4.55 -12.87
N LEU A 71 -2.14 3.68 -11.89
CA LEU A 71 -2.27 4.08 -10.48
C LEU A 71 -1.29 5.20 -10.09
N ILE A 72 -0.16 5.32 -10.79
CA ILE A 72 0.84 6.38 -10.57
C ILE A 72 0.32 7.74 -11.06
N ASP A 73 -0.51 7.75 -12.10
CA ASP A 73 -1.10 8.98 -12.65
C ASP A 73 -2.21 9.55 -11.77
N VAL A 74 -2.76 8.72 -10.86
CA VAL A 74 -3.88 9.11 -10.02
C VAL A 74 -3.37 9.80 -8.75
N PRO A 75 -3.74 11.07 -8.50
CA PRO A 75 -3.42 11.71 -7.23
C PRO A 75 -3.97 10.90 -6.05
N PRO A 76 -3.16 10.59 -5.02
CA PRO A 76 -3.60 9.76 -3.89
C PRO A 76 -4.90 10.24 -3.22
N VAL A 77 -5.12 11.54 -3.20
CA VAL A 77 -6.33 12.15 -2.63
C VAL A 77 -7.62 11.76 -3.39
N MET A 78 -7.52 11.39 -4.67
CA MET A 78 -8.67 10.93 -5.46
C MET A 78 -9.12 9.52 -5.06
N LEU A 79 -8.21 8.72 -4.50
CA LEU A 79 -8.49 7.37 -4.03
C LEU A 79 -9.24 7.36 -2.69
N LEU A 80 -9.17 8.46 -1.92
CA LEU A 80 -9.77 8.57 -0.60
C LEU A 80 -11.28 8.88 -0.67
N PRO A 81 -12.10 8.35 0.26
CA PRO A 81 -13.52 8.68 0.35
C PRO A 81 -13.70 10.10 0.89
N GLY A 82 -14.73 10.81 0.42
CA GLY A 82 -15.08 12.13 0.96
C GLY A 82 -14.46 13.31 0.21
N ASN A 83 -14.41 14.46 0.88
CA ASN A 83 -14.01 15.72 0.27
C ASN A 83 -12.48 15.88 0.26
N ARG A 84 -11.94 16.29 -0.88
CA ARG A 84 -10.51 16.51 -1.09
C ARG A 84 -9.93 17.52 -0.08
N MET A 85 -10.61 18.64 0.16
CA MET A 85 -10.10 19.68 1.06
C MET A 85 -10.02 19.22 2.51
N THR A 86 -10.95 18.38 2.92
CA THR A 86 -10.94 17.78 4.26
C THR A 86 -9.72 16.87 4.44
N HIS A 87 -9.36 16.10 3.42
CA HIS A 87 -8.17 15.24 3.47
C HIS A 87 -6.88 16.06 3.48
N ILE A 88 -6.79 17.08 2.64
CA ILE A 88 -5.62 17.97 2.61
C ILE A 88 -5.44 18.62 3.99
N ALA A 89 -6.49 19.17 4.59
CA ALA A 89 -6.42 19.79 5.90
C ALA A 89 -6.03 18.83 7.04
N ARG A 90 -6.20 17.51 6.84
CA ARG A 90 -5.85 16.49 7.85
C ARG A 90 -4.45 15.89 7.64
N LEU A 91 -3.93 15.92 6.43
CA LEU A 91 -2.68 15.25 6.05
C LEU A 91 -1.51 16.23 5.90
N VAL A 92 -1.79 17.51 5.81
CA VAL A 92 -0.84 18.61 5.74
C VAL A 92 -1.07 19.56 6.91
#